data_6778198892f95d6179b7a93f29f8ffbf
#
_entry.id   6778198892f95d6179b7a93f29f8ffbf
#
_cell.length_a   1.000
_cell.length_b   1.000
_cell.length_c   1.000
_cell.angle_alpha   90.00
_cell.angle_beta   90.00
_cell.angle_gamma   90.00
#
_symmetry.space_group_name_H-M   'P 1'
#
loop_
_entity.id
_entity.type
_entity.pdbx_description
1 polymer ?
#
loop_
_entity_poly.entity_id
_entity_poly.type
_entity_poly.pdbx_seq_one_letter_code
_entity_poly.pdbx_strand_id
1 'polypeptide(L)'
;MATLRFNHMELTVPTGGLTDHRDEIKAFYAEIFGFEALDVPILNQTGLLLRTDPETSQFILVTEQKKHLHSPGYDHLGFLYETRAEVDALREKVQKLREKDPRIEIKDYDDLVTGPVTVRAFYVRFLLPIWFDVQCLEHAEGAAPARRWTWG
;
A
#
# COMPACT_ATOMS: atom_id res chain seq x y z
N MET A 1 -24.31 4.78 16.96
CA MET A 1 -22.92 5.29 16.87
C MET A 1 -22.54 5.31 15.40
N ALA A 2 -21.99 6.40 14.91
CA ALA A 2 -21.53 6.47 13.52
C ALA A 2 -20.32 5.55 13.32
N THR A 3 -20.25 4.85 12.18
CA THR A 3 -19.09 4.02 11.83
C THR A 3 -18.05 4.90 11.15
N LEU A 4 -16.88 5.03 11.75
CA LEU A 4 -15.74 5.71 11.16
C LEU A 4 -15.01 4.73 10.22
N ARG A 5 -14.63 5.19 9.03
CA ARG A 5 -13.89 4.42 8.03
C ARG A 5 -12.74 5.25 7.49
N PHE A 6 -11.65 4.59 7.15
CA PHE A 6 -10.64 5.23 6.33
C PHE A 6 -11.20 5.46 4.94
N ASN A 7 -10.93 6.66 4.39
CA ASN A 7 -11.33 6.99 3.02
C ASN A 7 -10.09 7.11 2.13
N HIS A 8 -9.16 7.98 2.49
CA HIS A 8 -7.99 8.17 1.65
C HIS A 8 -6.77 8.66 2.45
N MET A 9 -5.64 8.52 1.81
CA MET A 9 -4.38 9.14 2.22
C MET A 9 -3.83 9.93 1.03
N GLU A 10 -3.48 11.20 1.24
CA GLU A 10 -2.72 11.96 0.26
C GLU A 10 -1.22 11.77 0.49
N LEU A 11 -0.51 11.42 -0.57
CA LEU A 11 0.95 11.37 -0.62
C LEU A 11 1.45 12.48 -1.53
N THR A 12 2.25 13.37 -0.99
CA THR A 12 2.86 14.44 -1.76
C THR A 12 4.27 14.05 -2.19
N VAL A 13 4.57 14.21 -3.47
CA VAL A 13 5.89 13.97 -4.05
C VAL A 13 6.49 15.29 -4.52
N PRO A 14 7.82 15.37 -4.71
CA PRO A 14 8.45 16.59 -5.24
C PRO A 14 7.93 16.92 -6.64
N THR A 15 8.00 18.18 -7.00
CA THR A 15 7.66 18.64 -8.37
C THR A 15 8.45 17.85 -9.40
N GLY A 16 7.78 17.32 -10.40
CA GLY A 16 8.31 16.38 -11.40
C GLY A 16 8.22 14.89 -11.00
N GLY A 17 8.11 14.58 -9.71
CA GLY A 17 8.13 13.21 -9.23
C GLY A 17 6.97 12.35 -9.72
N LEU A 18 5.79 12.94 -9.86
CA LEU A 18 4.64 12.26 -10.46
C LEU A 18 4.64 12.38 -11.98
N THR A 19 4.92 13.56 -12.51
CA THR A 19 4.90 13.81 -13.96
C THR A 19 5.89 12.90 -14.69
N ASP A 20 7.10 12.74 -14.16
CA ASP A 20 8.17 11.97 -14.78
C ASP A 20 7.99 10.44 -14.64
N HIS A 21 7.25 10.00 -13.61
CA HIS A 21 7.15 8.58 -13.25
C HIS A 21 5.73 8.04 -13.20
N ARG A 22 4.76 8.78 -13.71
CA ARG A 22 3.33 8.44 -13.64
C ARG A 22 3.01 7.03 -14.12
N ASP A 23 3.47 6.68 -15.30
CA ASP A 23 3.18 5.38 -15.91
C ASP A 23 3.87 4.24 -15.15
N GLU A 24 5.08 4.47 -14.64
CA GLU A 24 5.79 3.48 -13.82
C GLU A 24 5.04 3.22 -12.49
N ILE A 25 4.57 4.28 -11.84
CA ILE A 25 3.76 4.18 -10.61
C ILE A 25 2.47 3.42 -10.89
N LYS A 26 1.72 3.81 -11.93
CA LYS A 26 0.49 3.12 -12.34
C LYS A 26 0.73 1.63 -12.57
N ALA A 27 1.73 1.29 -13.36
CA ALA A 27 2.04 -0.09 -13.73
C ALA A 27 2.42 -0.92 -12.50
N PHE A 28 3.31 -0.41 -11.65
CA PHE A 28 3.78 -1.14 -10.47
C PHE A 28 2.65 -1.43 -9.48
N TYR A 29 1.88 -0.40 -9.09
CA TYR A 29 0.83 -0.56 -8.10
C TYR A 29 -0.38 -1.34 -8.61
N ALA A 30 -0.68 -1.29 -9.91
CA ALA A 30 -1.64 -2.19 -10.56
C ALA A 30 -1.14 -3.64 -10.54
N GLU A 31 0.14 -3.85 -10.86
CA GLU A 31 0.74 -5.18 -10.94
C GLU A 31 0.77 -5.90 -9.59
N ILE A 32 1.15 -5.20 -8.50
CA ILE A 32 1.31 -5.84 -7.19
C ILE A 32 0.06 -5.83 -6.33
N PHE A 33 -0.75 -4.76 -6.38
CA PHE A 33 -1.94 -4.61 -5.54
C PHE A 33 -3.27 -4.64 -6.30
N GLY A 34 -3.24 -4.67 -7.62
CA GLY A 34 -4.45 -4.58 -8.43
C GLY A 34 -5.12 -3.21 -8.39
N PHE A 35 -4.41 -2.16 -7.98
CA PHE A 35 -4.99 -0.83 -7.92
C PHE A 35 -5.32 -0.31 -9.30
N GLU A 36 -6.48 0.28 -9.43
CA GLU A 36 -6.84 1.03 -10.63
C GLU A 36 -6.42 2.49 -10.49
N ALA A 37 -5.70 2.99 -11.47
CA ALA A 37 -5.14 4.32 -11.47
C ALA A 37 -5.98 5.29 -12.32
N LEU A 38 -6.39 6.41 -11.73
CA LEU A 38 -7.17 7.46 -12.37
C LEU A 38 -6.41 8.78 -12.32
N ASP A 39 -6.35 9.47 -13.45
CA ASP A 39 -5.87 10.84 -13.50
C ASP A 39 -6.99 11.79 -13.05
N VAL A 40 -6.70 12.64 -12.08
CA VAL A 40 -7.69 13.56 -11.51
C VAL A 40 -7.20 15.00 -11.50
N PRO A 41 -8.01 15.97 -12.00
CA PRO A 41 -7.68 17.38 -11.90
C PRO A 41 -7.86 17.85 -10.44
N ILE A 42 -6.77 18.25 -9.82
CA ILE A 42 -6.77 18.72 -8.44
C ILE A 42 -5.62 19.71 -8.20
N LEU A 43 -5.82 20.74 -7.39
CA LEU A 43 -4.79 21.72 -7.01
C LEU A 43 -4.02 22.31 -8.21
N ASN A 44 -4.72 22.62 -9.29
CA ASN A 44 -4.17 23.13 -10.55
C ASN A 44 -3.12 22.21 -11.20
N GLN A 45 -3.22 20.90 -10.98
CA GLN A 45 -2.39 19.87 -11.58
C GLN A 45 -3.23 18.64 -11.94
N THR A 46 -2.63 17.69 -12.61
CA THR A 46 -3.20 16.34 -12.78
C THR A 46 -2.62 15.44 -11.72
N GLY A 47 -3.36 15.22 -10.63
CA GLY A 47 -3.01 14.23 -9.61
C GLY A 47 -3.23 12.80 -10.09
N LEU A 48 -2.77 11.84 -9.31
CA LEU A 48 -2.99 10.42 -9.53
C LEU A 48 -3.75 9.82 -8.36
N LEU A 49 -4.89 9.21 -8.65
CA LEU A 49 -5.68 8.48 -7.68
C LEU A 49 -5.49 6.98 -7.91
N LEU A 50 -5.01 6.29 -6.89
CA LEU A 50 -4.87 4.83 -6.85
C LEU A 50 -6.01 4.28 -6.00
N ARG A 51 -7.07 3.76 -6.63
CA ARG A 51 -8.21 3.22 -5.89
C ARG A 51 -8.02 1.75 -5.56
N THR A 52 -8.44 1.38 -4.36
CA THR A 52 -8.33 0.01 -3.85
C THR A 52 -9.60 -0.80 -4.04
N ASP A 53 -10.70 -0.13 -4.42
CA ASP A 53 -12.02 -0.73 -4.63
C ASP A 53 -12.78 -0.07 -5.78
N PRO A 54 -13.74 -0.77 -6.42
CA PRO A 54 -14.46 -0.27 -7.59
C PRO A 54 -15.27 1.00 -7.34
N GLU A 55 -15.75 1.21 -6.13
CA GLU A 55 -16.56 2.36 -5.76
C GLU A 55 -15.73 3.60 -5.44
N THR A 56 -14.40 3.47 -5.43
CA THR A 56 -13.46 4.55 -5.05
C THR A 56 -13.73 5.06 -3.62
N SER A 57 -14.15 4.16 -2.72
CA SER A 57 -14.42 4.51 -1.33
C SER A 57 -13.15 4.57 -0.50
N GLN A 58 -12.08 3.88 -0.94
CA GLN A 58 -10.75 3.95 -0.39
C GLN A 58 -9.73 4.15 -1.52
N PHE A 59 -8.83 5.11 -1.32
CA PHE A 59 -7.83 5.43 -2.33
C PHE A 59 -6.61 6.14 -1.76
N ILE A 60 -5.55 6.11 -2.51
CA ILE A 60 -4.36 6.93 -2.31
C ILE A 60 -4.36 8.01 -3.37
N LEU A 61 -4.26 9.27 -2.96
CA LEU A 61 -4.10 10.40 -3.85
C LEU A 61 -2.63 10.82 -3.87
N VAL A 62 -2.04 10.92 -5.05
CA VAL A 62 -0.66 11.39 -5.21
C VAL A 62 -0.68 12.73 -5.92
N THR A 63 -0.03 13.73 -5.33
CA THR A 63 0.09 15.08 -5.89
C THR A 63 1.54 15.56 -5.81
N GLU A 64 1.91 16.46 -6.72
CA GLU A 64 3.21 17.13 -6.69
C GLU A 64 3.13 18.39 -5.82
N GLN A 65 4.06 18.54 -4.91
CA GLN A 65 4.12 19.72 -4.05
C GLN A 65 5.55 20.16 -3.79
N LYS A 66 5.78 21.48 -3.76
CA LYS A 66 7.09 22.03 -3.40
C LYS A 66 7.50 21.63 -1.97
N LYS A 67 6.53 21.63 -1.03
CA LYS A 67 6.68 21.07 0.31
C LYS A 67 5.98 19.70 0.29
N HIS A 68 6.74 18.65 0.16
CA HIS A 68 6.23 17.29 0.01
C HIS A 68 6.58 16.41 1.21
N LEU A 69 5.92 15.28 1.28
CA LEU A 69 6.16 14.28 2.31
C LEU A 69 7.59 13.72 2.18
N HIS A 70 8.28 13.66 3.29
CA HIS A 70 9.57 13.00 3.43
C HIS A 70 9.51 12.08 4.64
N SER A 71 9.56 10.78 4.40
CA SER A 71 9.61 9.77 5.45
C SER A 71 11.05 9.31 5.66
N PRO A 72 11.67 9.62 6.81
CA PRO A 72 13.06 9.28 7.06
C PRO A 72 13.27 7.82 7.48
N GLY A 73 12.21 7.10 7.81
CA GLY A 73 12.26 5.75 8.34
C GLY A 73 11.32 4.78 7.62
N TYR A 74 10.63 3.98 8.40
CA TYR A 74 9.68 2.97 7.92
C TYR A 74 8.22 3.38 8.13
N ASP A 75 7.90 4.66 8.05
CA ASP A 75 6.50 5.11 8.05
C ASP A 75 5.76 4.45 6.89
N HIS A 76 4.62 3.85 7.18
CA HIS A 76 3.96 2.94 6.25
C HIS A 76 2.44 3.01 6.31
N LEU A 77 1.82 2.55 5.23
CA LEU A 77 0.40 2.23 5.16
C LEU A 77 0.24 0.72 5.08
N GLY A 78 -0.55 0.14 6.00
CA GLY A 78 -0.76 -1.29 6.08
C GLY A 78 -1.91 -1.78 5.20
N PHE A 79 -1.68 -2.90 4.48
CA PHE A 79 -2.67 -3.65 3.75
C PHE A 79 -2.81 -5.05 4.33
N LEU A 80 -4.03 -5.42 4.67
CA LEU A 80 -4.34 -6.71 5.26
C LEU A 80 -4.77 -7.70 4.18
N TYR A 81 -4.06 -8.83 4.09
CA TYR A 81 -4.42 -9.99 3.30
C TYR A 81 -5.03 -11.06 4.20
N GLU A 82 -5.81 -11.95 3.61
CA GLU A 82 -6.50 -12.98 4.38
C GLU A 82 -5.56 -14.10 4.85
N THR A 83 -4.55 -14.43 4.05
CA THR A 83 -3.69 -15.59 4.30
C THR A 83 -2.21 -15.30 4.18
N ARG A 84 -1.39 -16.05 4.89
CA ARG A 84 0.07 -16.07 4.75
C ARG A 84 0.50 -16.41 3.32
N ALA A 85 -0.18 -17.34 2.67
CA ALA A 85 0.15 -17.74 1.32
C ALA A 85 0.04 -16.58 0.32
N GLU A 86 -0.96 -15.71 0.47
CA GLU A 86 -1.10 -14.51 -0.36
C GLU A 86 0.04 -13.51 -0.11
N VAL A 87 0.41 -13.29 1.16
CA VAL A 87 1.53 -12.41 1.53
C VAL A 87 2.85 -12.95 0.95
N ASP A 88 3.12 -14.24 1.09
CA ASP A 88 4.34 -14.87 0.59
C ASP A 88 4.41 -14.87 -0.95
N ALA A 89 3.29 -15.15 -1.62
CA ALA A 89 3.21 -15.09 -3.08
C ALA A 89 3.46 -13.67 -3.61
N LEU A 90 2.90 -12.66 -2.95
CA LEU A 90 3.15 -11.27 -3.31
C LEU A 90 4.61 -10.88 -3.05
N ARG A 91 5.19 -11.34 -1.94
CA ARG A 91 6.62 -11.11 -1.63
C ARG A 91 7.54 -11.67 -2.73
N GLU A 92 7.27 -12.88 -3.22
CA GLU A 92 8.02 -13.48 -4.33
C GLU A 92 7.84 -12.69 -5.63
N LYS A 93 6.62 -12.25 -5.92
CA LYS A 93 6.31 -11.43 -7.10
C LYS A 93 7.09 -10.12 -7.08
N VAL A 94 7.09 -9.41 -5.95
CA VAL A 94 7.85 -8.17 -5.78
C VAL A 94 9.36 -8.40 -5.93
N GLN A 95 9.88 -9.53 -5.43
CA GLN A 95 11.30 -9.89 -5.61
C GLN A 95 11.67 -10.02 -7.09
N LYS A 96 10.84 -10.68 -7.89
CA LYS A 96 11.06 -10.83 -9.34
C LYS A 96 11.02 -9.50 -10.08
N LEU A 97 10.16 -8.56 -9.63
CA LEU A 97 10.13 -7.21 -10.19
C LEU A 97 11.40 -6.43 -9.80
N ARG A 98 11.86 -6.55 -8.56
CA ARG A 98 13.08 -5.91 -8.09
C ARG A 98 14.34 -6.34 -8.87
N GLU A 99 14.39 -7.58 -9.31
CA GLU A 99 15.50 -8.10 -10.16
C GLU A 99 15.58 -7.35 -11.49
N LYS A 100 14.46 -6.81 -11.98
CA LYS A 100 14.36 -6.02 -13.21
C LYS A 100 14.50 -4.52 -12.95
N ASP A 101 14.05 -4.06 -11.78
CA ASP A 101 14.14 -2.64 -11.39
C ASP A 101 14.62 -2.51 -9.94
N PRO A 102 15.91 -2.22 -9.73
CA PRO A 102 16.52 -2.15 -8.39
C PRO A 102 16.04 -0.96 -7.56
N ARG A 103 15.23 -0.04 -8.11
CA ARG A 103 14.57 1.03 -7.34
C ARG A 103 13.44 0.50 -6.45
N ILE A 104 12.97 -0.74 -6.69
CA ILE A 104 12.00 -1.39 -5.83
C ILE A 104 12.70 -1.81 -4.54
N GLU A 105 12.23 -1.30 -3.42
CA GLU A 105 12.78 -1.59 -2.11
C GLU A 105 11.89 -2.59 -1.37
N ILE A 106 12.52 -3.56 -0.71
CA ILE A 106 11.84 -4.58 0.08
C ILE A 106 12.48 -4.62 1.47
N LYS A 107 11.66 -4.68 2.51
CA LYS A 107 12.08 -4.93 3.88
C LYS A 107 11.34 -6.17 4.40
N ASP A 108 12.09 -7.22 4.65
CA ASP A 108 11.56 -8.44 5.28
C ASP A 108 11.57 -8.31 6.81
N TYR A 109 10.62 -8.97 7.43
CA TYR A 109 10.48 -9.09 8.87
C TYR A 109 10.30 -10.54 9.28
N ASP A 110 10.82 -10.88 10.45
CA ASP A 110 10.44 -12.11 11.13
C ASP A 110 8.99 -12.01 11.62
N ASP A 111 8.35 -13.16 11.83
CA ASP A 111 7.01 -13.19 12.36
C ASP A 111 6.95 -12.48 13.72
N LEU A 112 6.03 -11.54 13.84
CA LEU A 112 5.76 -10.86 15.10
C LEU A 112 4.66 -11.60 15.85
N VAL A 113 5.02 -12.22 16.97
CA VAL A 113 4.05 -12.89 17.85
C VAL A 113 3.66 -11.93 18.97
N THR A 114 2.37 -11.59 19.03
CA THR A 114 1.82 -10.73 20.07
C THR A 114 0.57 -11.38 20.66
N GLY A 115 0.73 -12.03 21.83
CA GLY A 115 -0.32 -12.81 22.44
C GLY A 115 -0.82 -13.93 21.53
N PRO A 116 -2.15 -14.00 21.25
CA PRO A 116 -2.72 -15.03 20.40
C PRO A 116 -2.63 -14.73 18.89
N VAL A 117 -1.93 -13.67 18.50
CA VAL A 117 -1.84 -13.23 17.10
C VAL A 117 -0.40 -13.31 16.62
N THR A 118 -0.21 -13.91 15.46
CA THR A 118 1.04 -13.88 14.71
C THR A 118 0.86 -13.02 13.47
N VAL A 119 1.70 -12.02 13.31
CA VAL A 119 1.72 -11.15 12.13
C VAL A 119 2.81 -11.61 11.20
N ARG A 120 2.45 -11.99 9.99
CA ARG A 120 3.37 -12.20 8.87
C ARG A 120 3.36 -10.97 8.00
N ALA A 121 4.51 -10.32 7.80
CA ALA A 121 4.59 -9.08 7.05
C ALA A 121 5.89 -8.92 6.27
N PHE A 122 5.84 -8.13 5.21
CA PHE A 122 6.98 -7.50 4.57
C PHE A 122 6.59 -6.09 4.10
N TYR A 123 7.56 -5.21 3.91
CA TYR A 123 7.32 -3.86 3.40
C TYR A 123 7.88 -3.74 2.00
N VAL A 124 7.18 -2.97 1.17
CA VAL A 124 7.59 -2.63 -0.18
C VAL A 124 7.45 -1.14 -0.42
N ARG A 125 8.38 -0.55 -1.16
CA ARG A 125 8.33 0.85 -1.60
C ARG A 125 8.82 0.97 -3.03
N PHE A 126 8.14 1.77 -3.85
CA PHE A 126 8.56 2.11 -5.21
C PHE A 126 8.03 3.50 -5.58
N LEU A 127 8.94 4.45 -5.80
CA LEU A 127 8.68 5.82 -6.28
C LEU A 127 7.71 6.66 -5.42
N LEU A 128 7.10 6.11 -4.39
CA LEU A 128 6.24 6.82 -3.45
C LEU A 128 6.97 7.01 -2.11
N PRO A 129 6.61 8.05 -1.33
CA PRO A 129 7.42 8.50 -0.19
C PRO A 129 7.27 7.68 1.08
N ILE A 130 6.40 6.68 1.12
CA ILE A 130 6.19 5.79 2.26
C ILE A 130 6.33 4.32 1.87
N TRP A 131 6.45 3.47 2.86
CA TRP A 131 6.38 2.02 2.70
C TRP A 131 4.93 1.54 2.69
N PHE A 132 4.68 0.44 2.00
CA PHE A 132 3.44 -0.32 2.09
C PHE A 132 3.72 -1.59 2.85
N ASP A 133 3.03 -1.76 3.98
CA ASP A 133 3.12 -2.94 4.83
C ASP A 133 2.10 -3.97 4.35
N VAL A 134 2.59 -5.05 3.79
CA VAL A 134 1.78 -6.18 3.32
C VAL A 134 1.77 -7.22 4.42
N GLN A 135 0.61 -7.48 5.02
CA GLN A 135 0.54 -8.35 6.18
C GLN A 135 -0.71 -9.24 6.19
N CYS A 136 -0.64 -10.33 6.93
CA CYS A 136 -1.79 -11.10 7.40
C CYS A 136 -1.69 -11.34 8.91
N LEU A 137 -2.85 -11.58 9.51
CA LEU A 137 -2.99 -11.88 10.93
C LEU A 137 -3.43 -13.34 11.10
N GLU A 138 -2.57 -14.16 11.69
CA GLU A 138 -2.89 -15.53 12.05
C GLU A 138 -3.29 -15.60 13.52
N HIS A 139 -4.47 -16.08 13.81
CA HIS A 139 -4.98 -16.18 15.17
C HIS A 139 -4.81 -17.60 15.71
N ALA A 140 -4.41 -17.72 16.96
CA ALA A 140 -4.45 -18.99 17.67
C ALA A 140 -5.89 -19.55 17.70
N GLU A 141 -6.03 -20.85 17.88
CA GLU A 141 -7.33 -21.51 17.94
C GLU A 141 -8.27 -20.83 18.96
N GLY A 142 -9.46 -20.52 18.53
CA GLY A 142 -10.48 -19.83 19.35
C GLY A 142 -10.25 -18.33 19.58
N ALA A 143 -9.15 -17.75 19.09
CA ALA A 143 -8.81 -16.35 19.34
C ALA A 143 -9.19 -15.40 18.17
N ALA A 144 -9.69 -15.91 17.06
CA ALA A 144 -10.10 -15.08 15.93
C ALA A 144 -11.29 -14.17 16.33
N PRO A 145 -11.29 -12.90 15.90
CA PRO A 145 -12.39 -11.99 16.23
C PRO A 145 -13.71 -12.48 15.62
N ALA A 146 -14.80 -12.34 16.38
CA ALA A 146 -16.14 -12.75 15.94
C ALA A 146 -16.68 -11.93 14.75
N ARG A 147 -16.15 -10.72 14.57
CA ARG A 147 -16.50 -9.83 13.45
C ARG A 147 -15.24 -9.41 12.74
N ARG A 148 -15.27 -9.56 11.41
CA ARG A 148 -14.24 -9.03 10.52
C ARG A 148 -14.82 -7.86 9.73
N TRP A 149 -13.94 -6.95 9.35
CA TRP A 149 -14.31 -5.94 8.38
C TRP A 149 -14.48 -6.63 7.02
N THR A 150 -15.67 -6.51 6.44
CA THR A 150 -15.97 -6.99 5.10
C THR A 150 -16.65 -5.88 4.31
N TRP A 151 -16.29 -5.76 3.06
CA TRP A 151 -17.11 -5.11 2.06
C TRP A 151 -18.18 -6.10 1.64
N GLY A 152 -19.38 -5.84 1.94
CA GLY A 152 -20.51 -6.66 1.50
C GLY A 152 -21.67 -5.80 1.12
#